data_6193f091db4c54a85f7feee7c88db2ef
#
_entry.id   6193f091db4c54a85f7feee7c88db2ef
#
_cell.length_a   1.000
_cell.length_b   1.000
_cell.length_c   1.000
_cell.angle_alpha   90.00
_cell.angle_beta   90.00
_cell.angle_gamma   90.00
#
_symmetry.space_group_name_H-M   'P 1'
#
loop_
_entity.id
_entity.type
_entity.pdbx_description
1 polymer ?
#
loop_
_entity_poly.entity_id
_entity_poly.type
_entity_poly.pdbx_seq_one_letter_code
_entity_poly.pdbx_strand_id
1 'polypeptide(L)'
;REHIVQEFGKQNIGFEFFDALTPNLARPLAEQMQLNIHDDFLSPGELACFMSHVSIWQKMVDEQIPHLAIFEDDVYLGKDAAELLNNAGWINPNWDIIKTEAFADQVFLGKNQSEIANGMRHIVQLTGKNLGTAGYILSLKGAQKYLEYVKKIQLIPLDQVMFDEFIRHTFHPVYQMTPALCIQEMMLFPEKKTTLSSDLLAERKARMKKQKKKGLAKVRLEILRILKQIKYAL
;
A
#
# COMPACT_ATOMS: atom_id res chain seq x y z
N ARG A 1 -19.09 -0.72 -0.50
CA ARG A 1 -19.29 -2.19 -0.49
C ARG A 1 -19.99 -2.70 -1.72
N GLU A 2 -21.10 -2.07 -2.18
CA GLU A 2 -21.80 -2.51 -3.40
C GLU A 2 -20.87 -2.54 -4.63
N HIS A 3 -20.01 -1.52 -4.77
CA HIS A 3 -19.01 -1.48 -5.83
C HIS A 3 -18.11 -2.73 -5.81
N ILE A 4 -17.57 -3.12 -4.65
CA ILE A 4 -16.69 -4.28 -4.52
C ILE A 4 -17.43 -5.59 -4.79
N VAL A 5 -18.68 -5.73 -4.30
CA VAL A 5 -19.52 -6.90 -4.61
C VAL A 5 -19.67 -7.07 -6.12
N GLN A 6 -19.91 -5.95 -6.84
CA GLN A 6 -20.04 -5.98 -8.30
C GLN A 6 -18.70 -6.26 -8.99
N GLU A 7 -17.62 -5.58 -8.56
CA GLU A 7 -16.32 -5.65 -9.23
C GLU A 7 -15.68 -7.04 -9.10
N PHE A 8 -15.69 -7.62 -7.89
CA PHE A 8 -15.19 -8.97 -7.64
C PHE A 8 -16.16 -10.03 -8.20
N GLY A 9 -17.47 -9.81 -8.06
CA GLY A 9 -18.50 -10.72 -8.57
C GLY A 9 -18.48 -10.89 -10.08
N LYS A 10 -18.16 -9.85 -10.85
CA LYS A 10 -18.01 -9.93 -12.32
C LYS A 10 -16.97 -10.98 -12.76
N GLN A 11 -16.00 -11.25 -11.94
CA GLN A 11 -14.90 -12.18 -12.21
C GLN A 11 -14.95 -13.45 -11.35
N ASN A 12 -16.03 -13.68 -10.58
CA ASN A 12 -16.18 -14.81 -9.66
C ASN A 12 -15.03 -14.93 -8.66
N ILE A 13 -14.57 -13.79 -8.11
CA ILE A 13 -13.53 -13.76 -7.10
C ILE A 13 -14.19 -13.79 -5.72
N GLY A 14 -13.86 -14.81 -4.92
CA GLY A 14 -14.29 -14.89 -3.52
C GLY A 14 -13.56 -13.87 -2.65
N PHE A 15 -14.27 -13.18 -1.77
CA PHE A 15 -13.68 -12.22 -0.84
C PHE A 15 -14.50 -12.12 0.45
N GLU A 16 -13.91 -11.54 1.48
CA GLU A 16 -14.59 -11.14 2.71
C GLU A 16 -14.35 -9.66 3.00
N PHE A 17 -15.31 -9.01 3.65
CA PHE A 17 -15.12 -7.64 4.11
C PHE A 17 -14.44 -7.64 5.49
N PHE A 18 -13.45 -6.78 5.61
CA PHE A 18 -12.91 -6.36 6.89
C PHE A 18 -13.50 -4.99 7.27
N ASP A 19 -14.11 -4.89 8.46
CA ASP A 19 -14.61 -3.61 8.95
C ASP A 19 -13.46 -2.74 9.44
N ALA A 20 -13.17 -1.68 8.67
CA ALA A 20 -12.10 -0.75 8.99
C ALA A 20 -12.32 -0.10 10.37
N LEU A 21 -11.24 0.10 11.09
CA LEU A 21 -11.27 0.76 12.39
C LEU A 21 -11.67 2.23 12.26
N THR A 22 -12.50 2.69 13.19
CA THR A 22 -12.74 4.11 13.36
C THR A 22 -11.60 4.76 14.16
N PRO A 23 -11.42 6.10 14.08
CA PRO A 23 -10.40 6.80 14.87
C PRO A 23 -10.47 6.51 16.39
N ASN A 24 -11.68 6.33 16.92
CA ASN A 24 -11.91 6.03 18.35
C ASN A 24 -11.41 4.64 18.75
N LEU A 25 -11.35 3.69 17.84
CA LEU A 25 -10.82 2.34 18.07
C LEU A 25 -9.33 2.24 17.73
N ALA A 26 -8.88 2.98 16.73
CA ALA A 26 -7.51 2.91 16.23
C ALA A 26 -6.47 3.41 17.24
N ARG A 27 -6.72 4.55 17.88
CA ARG A 27 -5.77 5.14 18.84
C ARG A 27 -5.53 4.25 20.06
N PRO A 28 -6.57 3.77 20.79
CA PRO A 28 -6.35 2.87 21.93
C PRO A 28 -5.62 1.58 21.52
N LEU A 29 -5.92 1.03 20.34
CA LEU A 29 -5.23 -0.15 19.84
C LEU A 29 -3.75 0.13 19.56
N ALA A 30 -3.41 1.25 18.92
CA ALA A 30 -2.03 1.63 18.68
C ALA A 30 -1.25 1.82 19.98
N GLU A 31 -1.86 2.44 20.99
CA GLU A 31 -1.29 2.62 22.33
C GLU A 31 -1.09 1.26 23.04
N GLN A 32 -2.08 0.37 22.98
CA GLN A 32 -1.97 -0.99 23.52
C GLN A 32 -0.83 -1.78 22.86
N MET A 33 -0.62 -1.61 21.56
CA MET A 33 0.48 -2.22 20.80
C MET A 33 1.82 -1.49 21.01
N GLN A 34 1.84 -0.42 21.82
CA GLN A 34 3.02 0.42 22.10
C GLN A 34 3.66 1.00 20.84
N LEU A 35 2.83 1.35 19.85
CA LEU A 35 3.31 1.96 18.62
C LEU A 35 3.61 3.46 18.86
N ASN A 36 4.67 3.95 18.22
CA ASN A 36 5.05 5.34 18.33
C ASN A 36 4.19 6.21 17.42
N ILE A 37 3.14 6.80 17.96
CA ILE A 37 2.19 7.66 17.26
C ILE A 37 2.35 9.13 17.69
N HIS A 38 2.19 10.04 16.72
CA HIS A 38 2.22 11.47 17.00
C HIS A 38 1.30 12.22 16.02
N ASP A 39 0.48 13.11 16.52
CA ASP A 39 -0.58 13.80 15.76
C ASP A 39 -0.04 14.72 14.63
N ASP A 40 1.20 15.16 14.73
CA ASP A 40 1.83 15.90 13.65
C ASP A 40 2.13 15.04 12.40
N PHE A 41 2.23 13.71 12.55
CA PHE A 41 2.58 12.81 11.47
C PHE A 41 1.38 12.08 10.87
N LEU A 42 0.33 11.84 11.66
CA LEU A 42 -0.89 11.15 11.23
C LEU A 42 -2.12 11.91 11.70
N SER A 43 -3.08 12.13 10.81
CA SER A 43 -4.42 12.53 11.21
C SER A 43 -5.17 11.34 11.85
N PRO A 44 -6.27 11.57 12.58
CA PRO A 44 -7.08 10.49 13.15
C PRO A 44 -7.56 9.48 12.11
N GLY A 45 -7.97 9.94 10.92
CA GLY A 45 -8.39 9.06 9.82
C GLY A 45 -7.21 8.28 9.21
N GLU A 46 -6.03 8.91 9.05
CA GLU A 46 -4.82 8.22 8.60
C GLU A 46 -4.38 7.14 9.60
N LEU A 47 -4.49 7.42 10.91
CA LEU A 47 -4.22 6.42 11.95
C LEU A 47 -5.24 5.27 11.91
N ALA A 48 -6.52 5.56 11.68
CA ALA A 48 -7.55 4.54 11.55
C ALA A 48 -7.30 3.61 10.35
N CYS A 49 -6.97 4.17 9.19
CA CYS A 49 -6.55 3.41 8.02
C CYS A 49 -5.31 2.54 8.33
N PHE A 50 -4.28 3.13 8.93
CA PHE A 50 -3.05 2.42 9.31
C PHE A 50 -3.35 1.22 10.22
N MET A 51 -4.11 1.45 11.29
CA MET A 51 -4.41 0.41 12.27
C MET A 51 -5.35 -0.67 11.73
N SER A 52 -6.18 -0.36 10.75
CA SER A 52 -6.98 -1.36 10.03
C SER A 52 -6.07 -2.38 9.33
N HIS A 53 -5.05 -1.92 8.61
CA HIS A 53 -4.09 -2.80 7.96
C HIS A 53 -3.24 -3.58 8.99
N VAL A 54 -2.79 -2.93 10.07
CA VAL A 54 -2.08 -3.61 11.16
C VAL A 54 -2.94 -4.73 11.77
N SER A 55 -4.24 -4.50 11.94
CA SER A 55 -5.17 -5.53 12.44
C SER A 55 -5.31 -6.70 11.47
N ILE A 56 -5.34 -6.45 10.17
CA ILE A 56 -5.35 -7.51 9.15
C ILE A 56 -4.03 -8.31 9.21
N TRP A 57 -2.88 -7.67 9.34
CA TRP A 57 -1.60 -8.37 9.46
C TRP A 57 -1.53 -9.20 10.74
N GLN A 58 -2.08 -8.69 11.85
CA GLN A 58 -2.16 -9.43 13.11
C GLN A 58 -3.08 -10.65 12.95
N LYS A 59 -4.26 -10.50 12.32
CA LYS A 59 -5.14 -11.61 11.97
C LYS A 59 -4.42 -12.66 11.14
N MET A 60 -3.64 -12.28 10.14
CA MET A 60 -2.83 -13.23 9.36
C MET A 60 -1.88 -14.05 10.23
N VAL A 61 -1.25 -13.40 11.22
CA VAL A 61 -0.32 -14.09 12.13
C VAL A 61 -1.07 -15.01 13.10
N ASP A 62 -2.15 -14.54 13.70
CA ASP A 62 -2.93 -15.28 14.69
C ASP A 62 -3.59 -16.53 14.08
N GLU A 63 -4.10 -16.40 12.86
CA GLU A 63 -4.79 -17.47 12.13
C GLU A 63 -3.86 -18.27 11.20
N GLN A 64 -2.56 -17.96 11.17
CA GLN A 64 -1.54 -18.62 10.33
C GLN A 64 -1.92 -18.62 8.83
N ILE A 65 -2.49 -17.53 8.33
CA ILE A 65 -2.90 -17.39 6.93
C ILE A 65 -1.65 -17.28 6.04
N PRO A 66 -1.41 -18.24 5.13
CA PRO A 66 -0.15 -18.28 4.38
C PRO A 66 0.03 -17.12 3.42
N HIS A 67 -1.05 -16.69 2.74
CA HIS A 67 -1.10 -15.53 1.85
C HIS A 67 -2.46 -14.85 1.95
N LEU A 68 -2.48 -13.53 1.85
CA LEU A 68 -3.71 -12.73 1.81
C LEU A 68 -3.55 -11.61 0.79
N ALA A 69 -4.52 -11.48 -0.11
CA ALA A 69 -4.68 -10.32 -0.98
C ALA A 69 -5.58 -9.29 -0.26
N ILE A 70 -5.11 -8.07 -0.12
CA ILE A 70 -5.77 -7.00 0.63
C ILE A 70 -6.07 -5.86 -0.36
N PHE A 71 -7.33 -5.42 -0.38
CA PHE A 71 -7.79 -4.35 -1.26
C PHE A 71 -8.61 -3.31 -0.49
N GLU A 72 -8.49 -2.05 -0.87
CA GLU A 72 -9.40 -0.97 -0.44
C GLU A 72 -10.72 -1.06 -1.23
N ASP A 73 -11.76 -0.39 -0.76
CA ASP A 73 -13.13 -0.53 -1.28
C ASP A 73 -13.45 0.37 -2.50
N ASP A 74 -12.45 1.07 -3.01
CA ASP A 74 -12.55 1.94 -4.20
C ASP A 74 -11.73 1.43 -5.41
N VAL A 75 -11.29 0.16 -5.38
CA VAL A 75 -10.47 -0.41 -6.46
C VAL A 75 -11.31 -0.91 -7.63
N TYR A 76 -10.74 -0.79 -8.81
CA TYR A 76 -11.16 -1.46 -10.05
C TYR A 76 -10.12 -2.51 -10.42
N LEU A 77 -10.58 -3.71 -10.73
CA LEU A 77 -9.72 -4.84 -11.09
C LEU A 77 -9.40 -4.85 -12.57
N GLY A 78 -8.16 -5.18 -12.90
CA GLY A 78 -7.75 -5.45 -14.28
C GLY A 78 -8.32 -6.76 -14.81
N LYS A 79 -8.12 -6.99 -16.11
CA LYS A 79 -8.46 -8.27 -16.74
C LYS A 79 -7.69 -9.40 -16.06
N ASP A 80 -8.28 -10.58 -16.06
CA ASP A 80 -7.67 -11.81 -15.58
C ASP A 80 -7.34 -11.82 -14.07
N ALA A 81 -7.95 -10.92 -13.29
CA ALA A 81 -7.74 -10.88 -11.85
C ALA A 81 -8.17 -12.19 -11.17
N ALA A 82 -9.21 -12.83 -11.66
CA ALA A 82 -9.70 -14.12 -11.14
C ALA A 82 -8.63 -15.22 -11.21
N GLU A 83 -7.84 -15.29 -12.28
CA GLU A 83 -6.78 -16.29 -12.42
C GLU A 83 -5.71 -16.15 -11.34
N LEU A 84 -5.40 -14.92 -10.96
CA LEU A 84 -4.37 -14.61 -9.97
C LEU A 84 -4.89 -14.62 -8.53
N LEU A 85 -6.15 -14.23 -8.30
CA LEU A 85 -6.70 -14.13 -6.95
C LEU A 85 -7.34 -15.42 -6.45
N ASN A 86 -7.88 -16.25 -7.36
CA ASN A 86 -8.44 -17.56 -6.99
C ASN A 86 -7.38 -18.67 -6.91
N ASN A 87 -6.13 -18.39 -7.27
CA ASN A 87 -5.05 -19.37 -7.27
C ASN A 87 -3.74 -18.72 -6.76
N ALA A 88 -3.20 -19.24 -5.67
CA ALA A 88 -1.92 -18.78 -5.11
C ALA A 88 -0.69 -19.53 -5.63
N GLY A 89 -0.87 -20.53 -6.51
CA GLY A 89 0.23 -21.41 -6.98
C GLY A 89 1.31 -20.69 -7.80
N TRP A 90 1.03 -19.48 -8.29
CA TRP A 90 2.00 -18.65 -8.99
C TRP A 90 2.93 -17.87 -8.04
N ILE A 91 2.60 -17.76 -6.74
CA ILE A 91 3.36 -16.96 -5.78
C ILE A 91 4.64 -17.70 -5.40
N ASN A 92 5.77 -17.11 -5.73
CA ASN A 92 7.06 -17.65 -5.29
C ASN A 92 7.19 -17.49 -3.76
N PRO A 93 7.65 -18.52 -3.02
CA PRO A 93 7.82 -18.47 -1.57
C PRO A 93 8.75 -17.37 -1.04
N ASN A 94 9.54 -16.76 -1.92
CA ASN A 94 10.42 -15.63 -1.56
C ASN A 94 9.77 -14.26 -1.79
N TRP A 95 8.55 -14.19 -2.32
CA TRP A 95 7.82 -12.95 -2.53
C TRP A 95 6.89 -12.68 -1.35
N ASP A 96 7.43 -12.10 -0.31
CA ASP A 96 6.65 -11.85 0.89
C ASP A 96 5.68 -10.68 0.77
N ILE A 97 6.00 -9.71 -0.09
CA ILE A 97 5.23 -8.45 -0.24
C ILE A 97 5.14 -8.14 -1.74
N ILE A 98 3.94 -8.18 -2.29
CA ILE A 98 3.67 -7.87 -3.70
C ILE A 98 2.64 -6.76 -3.78
N LYS A 99 3.05 -5.58 -4.25
CA LYS A 99 2.13 -4.48 -4.56
C LYS A 99 1.43 -4.78 -5.88
N THR A 100 0.12 -4.73 -5.88
CA THR A 100 -0.71 -5.04 -7.06
C THR A 100 -1.38 -3.81 -7.66
N GLU A 101 -1.29 -2.66 -7.00
CA GLU A 101 -1.90 -1.40 -7.38
C GLU A 101 -1.05 -0.61 -8.38
N ALA A 102 -1.71 0.07 -9.33
CA ALA A 102 -1.15 1.18 -10.10
C ALA A 102 -1.48 2.50 -9.40
N PHE A 103 -0.44 3.27 -9.02
CA PHE A 103 -0.61 4.56 -8.37
C PHE A 103 0.24 5.66 -9.01
N ALA A 104 1.51 5.42 -9.27
CA ALA A 104 2.40 6.42 -9.86
C ALA A 104 2.62 6.15 -11.36
N ASP A 105 2.72 7.23 -12.14
CA ASP A 105 3.01 7.15 -13.59
C ASP A 105 4.40 6.59 -13.87
N GLN A 106 5.33 6.77 -12.94
CA GLN A 106 6.70 6.29 -13.04
C GLN A 106 7.12 5.62 -11.74
N VAL A 107 7.64 4.41 -11.85
CA VAL A 107 8.16 3.61 -10.74
C VAL A 107 9.57 3.13 -11.02
N PHE A 108 10.37 2.97 -9.97
CA PHE A 108 11.72 2.42 -10.07
C PHE A 108 11.68 0.93 -9.80
N LEU A 109 11.99 0.16 -10.84
CA LEU A 109 11.98 -1.30 -10.80
C LEU A 109 13.38 -1.87 -10.97
N GLY A 110 13.60 -3.05 -10.42
CA GLY A 110 14.80 -3.84 -10.65
C GLY A 110 14.88 -4.36 -12.09
N LYS A 111 16.04 -4.89 -12.46
CA LYS A 111 16.26 -5.42 -13.81
C LYS A 111 15.67 -6.82 -14.03
N ASN A 112 15.60 -7.60 -12.94
CA ASN A 112 15.12 -8.98 -13.01
C ASN A 112 13.61 -9.01 -12.84
N GLN A 113 12.93 -9.68 -13.76
CA GLN A 113 11.49 -9.89 -13.71
C GLN A 113 11.18 -11.38 -13.77
N SER A 114 10.14 -11.79 -13.08
CA SER A 114 9.60 -13.14 -13.12
C SER A 114 8.25 -13.11 -13.80
N GLU A 115 8.10 -13.90 -14.84
CA GLU A 115 6.85 -14.04 -15.58
C GLU A 115 5.87 -14.90 -14.80
N ILE A 116 4.60 -14.50 -14.76
CA ILE A 116 3.48 -15.22 -14.17
C ILE A 116 2.28 -15.22 -15.12
N ALA A 117 1.31 -16.08 -14.88
CA ALA A 117 0.07 -16.14 -15.65
C ALA A 117 0.33 -16.20 -17.18
N ASN A 118 1.20 -17.12 -17.62
CA ASN A 118 1.56 -17.32 -19.03
C ASN A 118 2.01 -16.04 -19.75
N GLY A 119 2.80 -15.19 -19.09
CA GLY A 119 3.34 -13.95 -19.65
C GLY A 119 2.41 -12.74 -19.56
N MET A 120 1.21 -12.90 -19.02
CA MET A 120 0.28 -11.77 -18.85
C MET A 120 0.75 -10.76 -17.82
N ARG A 121 1.53 -11.19 -16.83
CA ARG A 121 2.04 -10.37 -15.74
C ARG A 121 3.50 -10.71 -15.42
N HIS A 122 4.17 -9.75 -14.82
CA HIS A 122 5.52 -9.93 -14.30
C HIS A 122 5.59 -9.46 -12.85
N ILE A 123 6.40 -10.11 -12.06
CA ILE A 123 6.76 -9.67 -10.71
C ILE A 123 8.18 -9.13 -10.76
N VAL A 124 8.34 -7.86 -10.39
CA VAL A 124 9.61 -7.13 -10.47
C VAL A 124 9.90 -6.50 -9.12
N GLN A 125 11.14 -6.54 -8.66
CA GLN A 125 11.49 -5.89 -7.41
C GLN A 125 11.27 -4.38 -7.50
N LEU A 126 10.58 -3.79 -6.53
CA LEU A 126 10.42 -2.36 -6.38
C LEU A 126 11.67 -1.78 -5.71
N THR A 127 12.38 -0.89 -6.39
CA THR A 127 13.66 -0.33 -5.92
C THR A 127 13.55 1.12 -5.47
N GLY A 128 12.38 1.70 -5.60
CA GLY A 128 12.08 3.06 -5.18
C GLY A 128 10.63 3.22 -4.75
N LYS A 129 10.32 4.41 -4.33
CA LYS A 129 9.00 4.78 -3.80
C LYS A 129 7.89 4.55 -4.84
N ASN A 130 6.82 3.88 -4.41
CA ASN A 130 5.56 3.77 -5.15
C ASN A 130 4.39 3.76 -4.16
N LEU A 131 3.86 4.93 -3.80
CA LEU A 131 2.83 5.08 -2.77
C LEU A 131 1.49 4.41 -3.15
N GLY A 132 0.52 4.49 -2.24
CA GLY A 132 -0.78 3.84 -2.33
C GLY A 132 -0.78 2.45 -1.68
N THR A 133 -1.90 2.11 -1.04
CA THR A 133 -2.12 0.85 -0.31
C THR A 133 -3.39 0.14 -0.75
N ALA A 134 -3.97 0.58 -1.87
CA ALA A 134 -5.26 0.08 -2.32
C ALA A 134 -5.25 -1.37 -2.81
N GLY A 135 -4.08 -1.93 -3.12
CA GLY A 135 -3.97 -3.34 -3.48
C GLY A 135 -2.59 -3.92 -3.28
N TYR A 136 -2.49 -4.98 -2.48
CA TYR A 136 -1.26 -5.72 -2.28
C TYR A 136 -1.52 -7.15 -1.77
N ILE A 137 -0.56 -8.03 -1.96
CA ILE A 137 -0.57 -9.41 -1.45
C ILE A 137 0.57 -9.57 -0.44
N LEU A 138 0.27 -10.16 0.71
CA LEU A 138 1.25 -10.51 1.72
C LEU A 138 1.34 -12.03 1.90
N SER A 139 2.57 -12.52 2.11
CA SER A 139 2.78 -13.79 2.80
C SER A 139 2.66 -13.61 4.32
N LEU A 140 2.50 -14.71 5.06
CA LEU A 140 2.58 -14.70 6.53
C LEU A 140 3.88 -14.04 7.03
N LYS A 141 5.01 -14.34 6.37
CA LYS A 141 6.31 -13.71 6.67
C LYS A 141 6.29 -12.21 6.38
N GLY A 142 5.62 -11.78 5.32
CA GLY A 142 5.45 -10.37 4.99
C GLY A 142 4.69 -9.62 6.07
N ALA A 143 3.60 -10.19 6.57
CA ALA A 143 2.82 -9.64 7.68
C ALA A 143 3.66 -9.50 8.96
N GLN A 144 4.43 -10.54 9.32
CA GLN A 144 5.34 -10.52 10.46
C GLN A 144 6.40 -9.42 10.32
N LYS A 145 7.01 -9.27 9.13
CA LYS A 145 8.00 -8.23 8.85
C LYS A 145 7.43 -6.81 9.03
N TYR A 146 6.23 -6.56 8.53
CA TYR A 146 5.59 -5.26 8.73
C TYR A 146 5.25 -5.02 10.20
N LEU A 147 4.69 -6.00 10.92
CA LEU A 147 4.38 -5.88 12.35
C LEU A 147 5.63 -5.58 13.19
N GLU A 148 6.76 -6.22 12.88
CA GLU A 148 8.02 -5.91 13.54
C GLU A 148 8.56 -4.53 13.19
N TYR A 149 8.41 -4.12 11.94
CA TYR A 149 8.91 -2.84 11.47
C TYR A 149 8.18 -1.66 12.09
N VAL A 150 6.84 -1.70 12.11
CA VAL A 150 6.03 -0.61 12.66
C VAL A 150 6.26 -0.37 14.16
N LYS A 151 6.68 -1.39 14.90
CA LYS A 151 7.07 -1.26 16.32
C LYS A 151 8.37 -0.48 16.55
N LYS A 152 9.20 -0.34 15.50
CA LYS A 152 10.56 0.25 15.59
C LYS A 152 10.63 1.68 15.06
N ILE A 153 9.55 2.19 14.46
CA ILE A 153 9.54 3.49 13.79
C ILE A 153 8.50 4.43 14.39
N GLN A 154 8.70 5.73 14.17
CA GLN A 154 7.62 6.70 14.27
C GLN A 154 6.61 6.45 13.15
N LEU A 155 5.33 6.24 13.49
CA LEU A 155 4.32 6.04 12.45
C LEU A 155 4.11 7.32 11.63
N ILE A 156 4.10 7.14 10.32
CA ILE A 156 3.78 8.11 9.28
C ILE A 156 2.72 7.47 8.37
N PRO A 157 2.14 8.12 7.38
CA PRO A 157 1.14 7.51 6.52
C PRO A 157 1.55 6.11 6.03
N LEU A 158 0.59 5.18 6.07
CA LEU A 158 0.81 3.76 5.81
C LEU A 158 1.52 3.49 4.48
N ASP A 159 1.08 4.15 3.42
CA ASP A 159 1.67 4.03 2.09
C ASP A 159 3.15 4.43 2.06
N GLN A 160 3.54 5.43 2.85
CA GLN A 160 4.93 5.83 3.00
C GLN A 160 5.73 4.79 3.80
N VAL A 161 5.14 4.22 4.85
CA VAL A 161 5.79 3.15 5.62
C VAL A 161 6.03 1.94 4.73
N MET A 162 4.99 1.43 4.05
CA MET A 162 5.07 0.19 3.30
C MET A 162 5.92 0.29 2.03
N PHE A 163 5.73 1.36 1.25
CA PHE A 163 6.22 1.47 -0.13
C PHE A 163 7.21 2.63 -0.36
N ASP A 164 7.81 3.14 0.72
CA ASP A 164 8.96 4.05 0.67
C ASP A 164 9.96 3.73 1.80
N GLU A 165 9.60 3.91 3.08
CA GLU A 165 10.51 3.73 4.21
C GLU A 165 11.00 2.28 4.33
N PHE A 166 10.10 1.30 4.26
CA PHE A 166 10.45 -0.12 4.36
C PHE A 166 11.41 -0.54 3.26
N ILE A 167 11.21 -0.08 2.02
CA ILE A 167 12.09 -0.36 0.88
C ILE A 167 13.49 0.23 1.09
N ARG A 168 13.58 1.45 1.65
CA ARG A 168 14.84 2.17 1.82
C ARG A 168 15.64 1.73 3.04
N HIS A 169 14.98 1.27 4.09
CA HIS A 169 15.58 1.03 5.39
C HIS A 169 15.63 -0.43 5.82
N THR A 170 15.12 -1.32 5.00
CA THR A 170 15.22 -2.76 5.23
C THR A 170 15.90 -3.47 4.06
N PHE A 171 16.40 -4.68 4.31
CA PHE A 171 16.91 -5.57 3.26
C PHE A 171 15.84 -6.51 2.70
N HIS A 172 14.58 -6.32 3.11
CA HIS A 172 13.48 -7.15 2.64
C HIS A 172 12.95 -6.64 1.29
N PRO A 173 12.96 -7.46 0.25
CA PRO A 173 12.46 -7.04 -1.03
C PRO A 173 10.94 -6.85 -1.01
N VAL A 174 10.50 -5.77 -1.64
CA VAL A 174 9.11 -5.53 -2.00
C VAL A 174 9.00 -5.64 -3.51
N TYR A 175 7.96 -6.27 -3.99
CA TYR A 175 7.76 -6.50 -5.41
C TYR A 175 6.58 -5.69 -5.94
N GLN A 176 6.60 -5.38 -7.22
CA GLN A 176 5.52 -4.78 -7.99
C GLN A 176 5.02 -5.76 -9.03
N MET A 177 3.73 -5.97 -9.11
CA MET A 177 3.10 -6.64 -10.23
C MET A 177 2.97 -5.69 -11.42
N THR A 178 3.40 -6.11 -12.62
CA THR A 178 3.35 -5.32 -13.85
C THR A 178 2.80 -6.15 -15.02
N PRO A 179 1.80 -5.67 -15.76
CA PRO A 179 0.91 -4.57 -15.42
C PRO A 179 0.25 -4.74 -14.05
N ALA A 180 -0.15 -3.65 -13.41
CA ALA A 180 -0.82 -3.69 -12.11
C ALA A 180 -2.18 -4.42 -12.21
N LEU A 181 -2.60 -5.05 -11.10
CA LEU A 181 -3.85 -5.81 -11.03
C LEU A 181 -5.04 -4.94 -10.74
N CYS A 182 -4.84 -3.84 -10.00
CA CYS A 182 -5.91 -2.92 -9.62
C CYS A 182 -5.47 -1.46 -9.70
N ILE A 183 -6.46 -0.59 -9.73
CA ILE A 183 -6.31 0.86 -9.72
C ILE A 183 -7.45 1.47 -8.91
N GLN A 184 -7.20 2.54 -8.15
CA GLN A 184 -8.24 3.26 -7.42
C GLN A 184 -9.14 4.09 -8.35
N GLU A 185 -10.41 4.28 -7.95
CA GLU A 185 -11.39 5.08 -8.69
C GLU A 185 -10.85 6.48 -9.00
N MET A 186 -10.23 7.14 -8.04
CA MET A 186 -9.70 8.49 -8.21
C MET A 186 -8.60 8.61 -9.27
N MET A 187 -7.87 7.53 -9.52
CA MET A 187 -6.83 7.47 -10.55
C MET A 187 -7.40 7.11 -11.92
N LEU A 188 -8.42 6.27 -11.94
CA LEU A 188 -9.09 5.83 -13.17
C LEU A 188 -10.03 6.92 -13.73
N PHE A 189 -10.68 7.68 -12.86
CA PHE A 189 -11.64 8.73 -13.21
C PHE A 189 -11.31 10.07 -12.53
N PRO A 190 -10.19 10.72 -12.88
CA PRO A 190 -9.74 11.93 -12.20
C PRO A 190 -10.73 13.11 -12.31
N GLU A 191 -11.60 13.11 -13.33
CA GLU A 191 -12.64 14.13 -13.54
C GLU A 191 -13.88 13.94 -12.64
N LYS A 192 -14.08 12.72 -12.11
CA LYS A 192 -15.19 12.48 -11.19
C LYS A 192 -14.86 13.05 -9.83
N LYS A 193 -15.75 13.87 -9.27
CA LYS A 193 -15.71 14.14 -7.83
C LYS A 193 -16.00 12.83 -7.12
N THR A 194 -14.95 12.21 -6.58
CA THR A 194 -15.08 10.97 -5.83
C THR A 194 -16.04 11.18 -4.66
N THR A 195 -17.08 10.38 -4.61
CA THR A 195 -18.07 10.40 -3.52
C THR A 195 -17.55 9.71 -2.27
N LEU A 196 -16.44 8.98 -2.42
CA LEU A 196 -15.79 8.20 -1.37
C LEU A 196 -14.55 8.94 -0.88
N SER A 197 -14.43 9.15 0.42
CA SER A 197 -13.23 9.63 1.13
C SER A 197 -12.92 11.13 1.13
N SER A 198 -13.89 12.02 1.03
CA SER A 198 -13.62 13.47 1.13
C SER A 198 -12.95 13.88 2.45
N ASP A 199 -13.29 13.20 3.55
CA ASP A 199 -12.80 13.55 4.90
C ASP A 199 -11.33 13.20 5.09
N LEU A 200 -10.91 12.00 4.75
CA LEU A 200 -9.50 11.56 4.84
C LEU A 200 -8.59 12.41 3.95
N LEU A 201 -9.03 12.73 2.72
CA LEU A 201 -8.29 13.60 1.82
C LEU A 201 -8.19 15.03 2.34
N ALA A 202 -9.25 15.56 2.96
CA ALA A 202 -9.24 16.89 3.57
C ALA A 202 -8.28 16.95 4.78
N GLU A 203 -8.34 15.96 5.67
CA GLU A 203 -7.44 15.82 6.82
C GLU A 203 -5.97 15.70 6.36
N ARG A 204 -5.70 14.85 5.39
CA ARG A 204 -4.36 14.65 4.80
C ARG A 204 -3.82 15.96 4.20
N LYS A 205 -4.63 16.69 3.43
CA LYS A 205 -4.25 17.99 2.86
C LYS A 205 -3.95 19.02 3.95
N ALA A 206 -4.75 19.07 5.02
CA ALA A 206 -4.54 19.97 6.15
C ALA A 206 -3.22 19.68 6.87
N ARG A 207 -2.93 18.40 7.17
CA ARG A 207 -1.67 17.95 7.75
C ARG A 207 -0.47 18.28 6.84
N MET A 208 -0.54 17.93 5.57
CA MET A 208 0.53 18.20 4.62
C MET A 208 0.82 19.72 4.48
N LYS A 209 -0.20 20.55 4.58
CA LYS A 209 -0.04 22.01 4.56
C LYS A 209 0.76 22.50 5.76
N LYS A 210 0.52 21.93 6.96
CA LYS A 210 1.28 22.25 8.18
C LYS A 210 2.75 21.82 8.07
N GLN A 211 3.03 20.68 7.46
CA GLN A 211 4.37 20.10 7.32
C GLN A 211 5.17 20.68 6.14
N LYS A 212 4.57 21.51 5.31
CA LYS A 212 5.21 22.03 4.10
C LYS A 212 6.45 22.84 4.45
N LYS A 213 7.63 22.31 4.12
CA LYS A 213 8.90 23.02 4.32
C LYS A 213 8.92 24.30 3.49
N LYS A 214 9.39 25.38 4.11
CA LYS A 214 9.48 26.74 3.50
C LYS A 214 10.95 27.14 3.37
N GLY A 215 11.25 28.10 2.48
CA GLY A 215 12.57 28.70 2.34
C GLY A 215 13.65 27.74 1.86
N LEU A 216 14.86 27.90 2.37
CA LEU A 216 16.07 27.12 1.97
C LEU A 216 15.92 25.61 2.09
N ALA A 217 15.13 25.13 3.05
CA ALA A 217 14.85 23.69 3.21
C ALA A 217 14.06 23.10 2.03
N LYS A 218 13.19 23.90 1.40
CA LYS A 218 12.47 23.50 0.18
C LYS A 218 13.43 23.42 -1.00
N VAL A 219 14.30 24.41 -1.16
CA VAL A 219 15.31 24.45 -2.25
C VAL A 219 16.25 23.25 -2.16
N ARG A 220 16.75 22.93 -0.97
CA ARG A 220 17.62 21.77 -0.74
C ARG A 220 16.94 20.45 -1.14
N LEU A 221 15.67 20.28 -0.80
CA LEU A 221 14.93 19.07 -1.18
C LEU A 221 14.75 18.96 -2.70
N GLU A 222 14.49 20.08 -3.38
CA GLU A 222 14.31 20.10 -4.82
C GLU A 222 15.60 19.77 -5.56
N ILE A 223 16.74 20.32 -5.11
CA ILE A 223 18.07 19.96 -5.63
C ILE A 223 18.36 18.46 -5.45
N LEU A 224 18.08 17.89 -4.26
CA LEU A 224 18.26 16.46 -4.00
C LEU A 224 17.36 15.59 -4.89
N ARG A 225 16.13 16.06 -5.18
CA ARG A 225 15.22 15.38 -6.10
C ARG A 225 15.77 15.35 -7.52
N ILE A 226 16.27 16.48 -8.02
CA ILE A 226 16.86 16.60 -9.36
C ILE A 226 18.11 15.71 -9.47
N LEU A 227 19.01 15.75 -8.47
CA LEU A 227 20.21 14.91 -8.46
C LEU A 227 19.86 13.41 -8.47
N LYS A 228 18.80 13.03 -7.75
CA LYS A 228 18.30 11.65 -7.75
C LYS A 228 17.74 11.24 -9.11
N GLN A 229 17.00 12.13 -9.77
CA GLN A 229 16.48 11.88 -11.12
C GLN A 229 17.61 11.70 -12.15
N ILE A 230 18.65 12.52 -12.09
CA ILE A 230 19.83 12.40 -12.97
C ILE A 230 20.55 11.07 -12.73
N LYS A 231 20.73 10.65 -11.47
CA LYS A 231 21.38 9.37 -11.13
C LYS A 231 20.66 8.13 -11.69
N TYR A 232 19.35 8.20 -11.91
CA TYR A 232 18.57 7.10 -12.45
C TYR A 232 18.27 7.22 -13.95
N ALA A 233 18.64 8.35 -14.58
CA ALA A 233 18.53 8.57 -16.02
C ALA A 233 19.82 8.19 -16.79
N LEU A 234 20.92 7.93 -16.09
CA LEU A 234 22.19 7.40 -16.56
C LEU A 234 22.33 5.92 -16.22
#